data_83a8ae94aeb04b5926476177f866f095
#
_entry.id   83a8ae94aeb04b5926476177f866f095
#
_cell.length_a   1.000
_cell.length_b   1.000
_cell.length_c   1.000
_cell.angle_alpha   90.00
_cell.angle_beta   90.00
_cell.angle_gamma   90.00
#
_symmetry.space_group_name_H-M   'P 1'
#
loop_
_entity.id
_entity.type
_entity.pdbx_description
1 polymer ?
#
loop_
_entity_poly.entity_id
_entity_poly.type
_entity_poly.pdbx_seq_one_letter_code
_entity_poly.pdbx_strand_id
1 'polypeptide(L)'
;MLKRSAGFTFIEMLLAAAIFAFVGLASVAVLSSVTQSDELSQQASERLVKLQRTMLMLERDFMQISVRHVRLNGEAPAKHRLFGEKFLLDSEDHGVSFTRQGWRNPGMILPRSEIQTVAYRLHEGTLQRLFTLYPDAVTGTEPKIQNLYQGLSGFEIQYLQAEEWQERWQDANFPAAVRVTLTDELLGSVQRVFILPDAVVADGGRG
;
A
#
# COMPACT_ATOMS: atom_id res chain seq x y z
N MET A 1 -65.19 6.23 -52.71
CA MET A 1 -63.78 6.27 -53.15
C MET A 1 -62.97 5.31 -52.26
N LEU A 2 -62.62 4.14 -52.76
CA LEU A 2 -61.78 3.17 -52.01
C LEU A 2 -60.31 3.59 -52.17
N LYS A 3 -59.66 4.00 -51.04
CA LYS A 3 -58.23 4.23 -51.05
C LYS A 3 -57.51 2.89 -51.27
N ARG A 4 -56.79 2.76 -52.38
CA ARG A 4 -55.88 1.64 -52.66
C ARG A 4 -54.79 1.68 -51.57
N SER A 5 -54.74 0.70 -50.72
CA SER A 5 -53.60 0.46 -49.83
C SER A 5 -52.43 -0.03 -50.71
N ALA A 6 -51.39 0.75 -50.83
CA ALA A 6 -50.12 0.33 -51.40
C ALA A 6 -49.46 -0.67 -50.44
N GLY A 7 -49.17 -1.88 -50.92
CA GLY A 7 -48.39 -2.86 -50.15
C GLY A 7 -46.91 -2.47 -50.11
N PHE A 8 -46.19 -2.89 -49.11
CA PHE A 8 -44.73 -2.69 -49.00
C PHE A 8 -43.97 -3.40 -50.12
N THR A 9 -42.98 -2.74 -50.65
CA THR A 9 -42.10 -3.32 -51.68
C THR A 9 -41.06 -4.22 -51.02
N PHE A 10 -40.58 -5.24 -51.72
CA PHE A 10 -39.53 -6.14 -51.20
C PHE A 10 -38.23 -5.38 -50.81
N ILE A 11 -37.91 -4.32 -51.61
CA ILE A 11 -36.73 -3.49 -51.29
C ILE A 11 -36.89 -2.67 -50.02
N GLU A 12 -38.11 -2.20 -49.71
CA GLU A 12 -38.41 -1.51 -48.45
C GLU A 12 -38.25 -2.43 -47.24
N MET A 13 -38.67 -3.70 -47.37
CA MET A 13 -38.48 -4.70 -46.32
C MET A 13 -37.00 -5.01 -46.08
N LEU A 14 -36.20 -5.16 -47.16
CA LEU A 14 -34.76 -5.37 -47.06
C LEU A 14 -34.05 -4.17 -46.42
N LEU A 15 -34.42 -2.95 -46.84
CA LEU A 15 -33.83 -1.74 -46.24
C LEU A 15 -34.18 -1.59 -44.79
N ALA A 16 -35.43 -1.85 -44.40
CA ALA A 16 -35.86 -1.81 -43.02
C ALA A 16 -35.10 -2.87 -42.14
N ALA A 17 -34.96 -4.08 -42.69
CA ALA A 17 -34.19 -5.14 -41.99
C ALA A 17 -32.70 -4.77 -41.85
N ALA A 18 -32.08 -4.16 -42.87
CA ALA A 18 -30.70 -3.71 -42.84
C ALA A 18 -30.50 -2.59 -41.79
N ILE A 19 -31.40 -1.60 -41.75
CA ILE A 19 -31.35 -0.53 -40.74
C ILE A 19 -31.54 -1.11 -39.34
N PHE A 20 -32.47 -2.02 -39.14
CA PHE A 20 -32.73 -2.66 -37.85
C PHE A 20 -31.51 -3.47 -37.41
N ALA A 21 -30.87 -4.22 -38.27
CA ALA A 21 -29.65 -4.94 -37.99
C ALA A 21 -28.50 -4.00 -37.62
N PHE A 22 -28.33 -2.89 -38.33
CA PHE A 22 -27.33 -1.87 -38.06
C PHE A 22 -27.54 -1.22 -36.67
N VAL A 23 -28.76 -0.83 -36.33
CA VAL A 23 -29.14 -0.27 -35.05
C VAL A 23 -28.89 -1.29 -33.94
N GLY A 24 -29.21 -2.57 -34.14
CA GLY A 24 -28.94 -3.64 -33.21
C GLY A 24 -27.46 -3.81 -32.95
N LEU A 25 -26.62 -3.85 -33.97
CA LEU A 25 -25.16 -3.93 -33.83
C LEU A 25 -24.59 -2.70 -33.12
N ALA A 26 -25.03 -1.51 -33.47
CA ALA A 26 -24.60 -0.28 -32.77
C ALA A 26 -24.96 -0.29 -31.28
N SER A 27 -26.16 -0.76 -30.95
CA SER A 27 -26.60 -0.88 -29.54
C SER A 27 -25.74 -1.86 -28.74
N VAL A 28 -25.40 -3.02 -29.34
CA VAL A 28 -24.50 -3.99 -28.70
C VAL A 28 -23.11 -3.40 -28.53
N ALA A 29 -22.57 -2.68 -29.51
CA ALA A 29 -21.25 -2.05 -29.40
C ALA A 29 -21.20 -1.01 -28.26
N VAL A 30 -22.25 -0.17 -28.16
CA VAL A 30 -22.33 0.81 -27.05
C VAL A 30 -22.41 0.11 -25.70
N LEU A 31 -23.26 -0.91 -25.56
CA LEU A 31 -23.38 -1.66 -24.31
C LEU A 31 -22.04 -2.32 -23.90
N SER A 32 -21.37 -2.95 -24.88
CA SER A 32 -20.05 -3.54 -24.65
C SER A 32 -19.01 -2.51 -24.19
N SER A 33 -18.99 -1.33 -24.79
CA SER A 33 -18.10 -0.23 -24.39
C SER A 33 -18.39 0.26 -22.97
N VAL A 34 -19.66 0.37 -22.59
CA VAL A 34 -20.06 0.77 -21.22
C VAL A 34 -19.64 -0.26 -20.18
N THR A 35 -19.90 -1.55 -20.44
CA THR A 35 -19.50 -2.62 -19.50
C THR A 35 -18.00 -2.69 -19.33
N GLN A 36 -17.22 -2.57 -20.40
CA GLN A 36 -15.75 -2.54 -20.34
C GLN A 36 -15.23 -1.33 -19.54
N SER A 37 -15.83 -0.16 -19.73
CA SER A 37 -15.48 1.05 -18.98
C SER A 37 -15.78 0.90 -17.49
N ASP A 38 -16.91 0.26 -17.16
CA ASP A 38 -17.29 -0.01 -15.76
C ASP A 38 -16.32 -0.98 -15.09
N GLU A 39 -15.93 -2.07 -15.74
CA GLU A 39 -14.95 -3.02 -15.26
C GLU A 39 -13.59 -2.37 -14.98
N LEU A 40 -13.09 -1.53 -15.88
CA LEU A 40 -11.84 -0.79 -15.68
C LEU A 40 -11.93 0.19 -14.51
N SER A 41 -13.07 0.88 -14.36
CA SER A 41 -13.32 1.79 -13.26
C SER A 41 -13.38 1.07 -11.91
N GLN A 42 -14.01 -0.10 -11.86
CA GLN A 42 -14.06 -0.93 -10.66
C GLN A 42 -12.66 -1.43 -10.26
N GLN A 43 -11.86 -1.92 -11.20
CA GLN A 43 -10.49 -2.37 -10.95
C GLN A 43 -9.62 -1.24 -10.41
N ALA A 44 -9.70 -0.04 -11.00
CA ALA A 44 -8.97 1.13 -10.51
C ALA A 44 -9.42 1.52 -9.09
N SER A 45 -10.71 1.48 -8.80
CA SER A 45 -11.27 1.77 -7.48
C SER A 45 -10.80 0.78 -6.42
N GLU A 46 -10.81 -0.52 -6.74
CA GLU A 46 -10.31 -1.56 -5.83
C GLU A 46 -8.80 -1.40 -5.52
N ARG A 47 -7.99 -1.06 -6.54
CA ARG A 47 -6.57 -0.76 -6.35
C ARG A 47 -6.37 0.44 -5.42
N LEU A 48 -7.10 1.53 -5.63
CA LEU A 48 -7.04 2.71 -4.77
C LEU A 48 -7.40 2.38 -3.32
N VAL A 49 -8.45 1.60 -3.08
CA VAL A 49 -8.84 1.18 -1.73
C VAL A 49 -7.76 0.33 -1.07
N LYS A 50 -7.13 -0.59 -1.81
CA LYS A 50 -6.00 -1.40 -1.29
C LYS A 50 -4.80 -0.51 -0.95
N LEU A 51 -4.46 0.43 -1.82
CA LEU A 51 -3.36 1.38 -1.61
C LEU A 51 -3.61 2.26 -0.37
N GLN A 52 -4.83 2.79 -0.21
CA GLN A 52 -5.21 3.56 0.97
C GLN A 52 -5.10 2.75 2.26
N ARG A 53 -5.57 1.50 2.27
CA ARG A 53 -5.44 0.60 3.43
C ARG A 53 -3.97 0.33 3.76
N THR A 54 -3.13 0.17 2.76
CA THR A 54 -1.68 -0.03 2.93
C THR A 54 -1.05 1.22 3.56
N MET A 55 -1.35 2.40 3.05
CA MET A 55 -0.87 3.67 3.62
C MET A 55 -1.35 3.89 5.06
N LEU A 56 -2.60 3.56 5.37
CA LEU A 56 -3.12 3.62 6.74
C LEU A 56 -2.44 2.60 7.68
N MET A 57 -2.03 1.43 7.17
CA MET A 57 -1.26 0.47 7.94
C MET A 57 0.13 1.01 8.28
N LEU A 58 0.84 1.56 7.29
CA LEU A 58 2.13 2.23 7.46
C LEU A 58 2.03 3.38 8.46
N GLU A 59 1.05 4.27 8.29
CA GLU A 59 0.79 5.38 9.19
C GLU A 59 0.62 4.90 10.64
N ARG A 60 -0.26 3.92 10.84
CA ARG A 60 -0.50 3.36 12.18
C ARG A 60 0.76 2.76 12.80
N ASP A 61 1.57 2.06 12.02
CA ASP A 61 2.80 1.44 12.52
C ASP A 61 3.85 2.49 12.86
N PHE A 62 4.04 3.52 12.03
CA PHE A 62 4.94 4.63 12.33
C PHE A 62 4.47 5.49 13.49
N MET A 63 3.17 5.77 13.62
CA MET A 63 2.61 6.54 14.75
C MET A 63 2.69 5.79 16.09
N GLN A 64 2.88 4.48 16.06
CA GLN A 64 3.01 3.65 17.25
C GLN A 64 4.46 3.18 17.49
N ILE A 65 5.43 3.84 16.84
CA ILE A 65 6.85 3.50 17.00
C ILE A 65 7.25 3.55 18.48
N SER A 66 8.08 2.60 18.89
CA SER A 66 8.47 2.43 20.30
C SER A 66 9.95 2.76 20.48
N VAL A 67 10.28 3.34 21.62
CA VAL A 67 11.67 3.64 22.03
C VAL A 67 12.52 2.38 22.27
N ARG A 68 11.95 1.20 22.21
CA ARG A 68 12.68 -0.06 22.38
C ARG A 68 13.57 -0.34 21.19
N HIS A 69 14.81 -0.77 21.46
CA HIS A 69 15.76 -1.13 20.41
C HIS A 69 15.30 -2.37 19.62
N VAL A 70 15.53 -2.36 18.31
CA VAL A 70 15.28 -3.49 17.43
C VAL A 70 16.34 -4.57 17.65
N ARG A 71 15.93 -5.83 17.72
CA ARG A 71 16.81 -6.99 17.59
C ARG A 71 16.56 -7.66 16.26
N LEU A 72 17.57 -7.75 15.44
CA LEU A 72 17.52 -8.50 14.18
C LEU A 72 18.24 -9.84 14.39
N ASN A 73 17.62 -10.93 13.95
CA ASN A 73 18.19 -12.29 13.96
C ASN A 73 18.74 -12.78 15.33
N GLY A 74 18.15 -12.34 16.45
CA GLY A 74 18.59 -12.76 17.78
C GLY A 74 19.93 -12.21 18.26
N GLU A 75 20.53 -11.27 17.53
CA GLU A 75 21.74 -10.57 17.91
C GLU A 75 21.51 -9.62 19.10
N ALA A 76 22.60 -9.07 19.68
CA ALA A 76 22.50 -8.06 20.71
C ALA A 76 21.62 -6.90 20.21
N PRO A 77 20.87 -6.20 21.13
CA PRO A 77 20.02 -5.08 20.71
C PRO A 77 20.83 -4.12 19.86
N ALA A 78 20.35 -3.84 18.64
CA ALA A 78 20.96 -2.84 17.79
C ALA A 78 20.97 -1.50 18.55
N LYS A 79 22.01 -0.69 18.35
CA LYS A 79 22.06 0.66 18.94
C LYS A 79 20.94 1.54 18.39
N HIS A 80 20.32 1.13 17.29
CA HIS A 80 19.33 1.88 16.53
C HIS A 80 17.90 1.42 16.86
N ARG A 81 16.98 2.36 17.00
CA ARG A 81 15.56 2.12 17.27
C ARG A 81 14.74 1.93 16.00
N LEU A 82 15.20 2.57 14.94
CA LEU A 82 14.71 2.43 13.57
C LEU A 82 15.93 2.21 12.68
N PHE A 83 15.83 1.27 11.79
CA PHE A 83 16.87 0.93 10.82
C PHE A 83 16.24 0.92 9.42
N GLY A 84 16.79 1.71 8.52
CA GLY A 84 16.27 1.81 7.16
C GLY A 84 17.35 2.13 6.15
N GLU A 85 17.41 1.32 5.10
CA GLU A 85 18.33 1.48 3.98
C GLU A 85 17.83 0.72 2.74
N LYS A 86 18.49 0.92 1.59
CA LYS A 86 18.24 0.13 0.39
C LYS A 86 18.62 -1.32 0.60
N PHE A 87 17.84 -2.22 0.02
CA PHE A 87 18.04 -3.67 0.02
C PHE A 87 18.01 -4.33 1.41
N LEU A 88 17.50 -3.64 2.43
CA LEU A 88 17.33 -4.20 3.76
C LEU A 88 16.35 -5.37 3.74
N LEU A 89 16.69 -6.49 4.42
CA LEU A 89 15.86 -7.70 4.52
C LEU A 89 15.48 -8.30 3.16
N ASP A 90 16.40 -8.32 2.21
CA ASP A 90 16.20 -8.79 0.84
C ASP A 90 15.09 -8.01 0.10
N SER A 91 14.94 -6.72 0.41
CA SER A 91 14.06 -5.84 -0.36
C SER A 91 14.64 -5.57 -1.74
N GLU A 92 13.79 -5.47 -2.75
CA GLU A 92 14.17 -5.06 -4.11
C GLU A 92 14.50 -3.56 -4.22
N ASP A 93 14.06 -2.78 -3.23
CA ASP A 93 14.28 -1.35 -3.12
C ASP A 93 14.59 -1.02 -1.65
N HIS A 94 14.00 0.01 -1.04
CA HIS A 94 14.20 0.30 0.36
C HIS A 94 13.54 -0.75 1.27
N GLY A 95 14.13 -0.90 2.46
CA GLY A 95 13.53 -1.63 3.57
C GLY A 95 13.64 -0.83 4.86
N VAL A 96 12.74 -1.08 5.79
CA VAL A 96 12.74 -0.46 7.11
C VAL A 96 12.33 -1.44 8.18
N SER A 97 12.97 -1.37 9.34
CA SER A 97 12.63 -2.18 10.52
C SER A 97 12.64 -1.31 11.78
N PHE A 98 11.62 -1.50 12.63
CA PHE A 98 11.48 -0.81 13.90
C PHE A 98 10.59 -1.59 14.86
N THR A 99 10.57 -1.20 16.13
CA THR A 99 9.61 -1.73 17.10
C THR A 99 8.44 -0.78 17.24
N ARG A 100 7.24 -1.35 17.40
CA ARG A 100 6.02 -0.59 17.66
C ARG A 100 5.28 -1.11 18.90
N GLN A 101 4.51 -0.24 19.51
CA GLN A 101 3.53 -0.55 20.56
C GLN A 101 2.12 -0.71 19.95
N GLY A 102 1.14 -0.96 20.80
CA GLY A 102 -0.27 -0.89 20.41
C GLY A 102 -0.93 -2.22 20.07
N TRP A 103 -0.23 -3.32 20.30
CA TRP A 103 -0.86 -4.62 20.26
C TRP A 103 -1.44 -4.96 21.64
N ARG A 104 -2.66 -4.50 21.90
CA ARG A 104 -3.31 -4.69 23.20
C ARG A 104 -3.38 -6.17 23.57
N ASN A 105 -2.87 -6.49 24.75
CA ASN A 105 -2.99 -7.80 25.38
C ASN A 105 -3.61 -7.62 26.79
N PRO A 106 -4.94 -7.36 26.86
CA PRO A 106 -5.60 -7.08 28.14
C PRO A 106 -5.40 -8.25 29.11
N GLY A 107 -4.88 -7.94 30.30
CA GLY A 107 -4.64 -8.95 31.33
C GLY A 107 -3.52 -9.95 31.00
N MET A 108 -2.72 -9.71 29.94
CA MET A 108 -1.66 -10.63 29.47
C MET A 108 -2.15 -12.07 29.22
N ILE A 109 -3.41 -12.23 28.85
CA ILE A 109 -4.06 -13.54 28.65
C ILE A 109 -3.50 -14.27 27.42
N LEU A 110 -3.09 -13.53 26.40
CA LEU A 110 -2.54 -14.11 25.17
C LEU A 110 -1.02 -14.25 25.25
N PRO A 111 -0.44 -15.34 24.73
CA PRO A 111 1.01 -15.56 24.68
C PRO A 111 1.67 -14.66 23.61
N ARG A 112 1.65 -13.34 23.83
CA ARG A 112 2.24 -12.34 22.96
C ARG A 112 2.62 -11.07 23.73
N SER A 113 3.63 -10.36 23.23
CA SER A 113 4.04 -9.05 23.76
C SER A 113 3.12 -7.94 23.27
N GLU A 114 3.02 -6.85 24.03
CA GLU A 114 2.39 -5.60 23.57
C GLU A 114 3.29 -4.81 22.60
N ILE A 115 4.58 -5.14 22.58
CA ILE A 115 5.59 -4.58 21.67
C ILE A 115 5.84 -5.62 20.58
N GLN A 116 5.91 -5.16 19.35
CA GLN A 116 6.10 -5.95 18.14
C GLN A 116 7.23 -5.37 17.30
N THR A 117 8.14 -6.21 16.82
CA THR A 117 9.05 -5.81 15.75
C THR A 117 8.33 -5.92 14.44
N VAL A 118 8.38 -4.86 13.64
CA VAL A 118 7.82 -4.81 12.28
C VAL A 118 8.89 -4.37 11.31
N ALA A 119 8.79 -4.90 10.10
CA ALA A 119 9.61 -4.47 8.99
C ALA A 119 8.76 -4.41 7.71
N TYR A 120 9.21 -3.58 6.78
CA TYR A 120 8.60 -3.45 5.47
C TYR A 120 9.66 -3.66 4.41
N ARG A 121 9.31 -4.40 3.36
CA ARG A 121 10.15 -4.63 2.19
C ARG A 121 9.32 -4.74 0.91
N LEU A 122 9.94 -4.47 -0.22
CA LEU A 122 9.41 -4.81 -1.53
C LEU A 122 9.99 -6.17 -1.95
N HIS A 123 9.13 -7.11 -2.30
CA HIS A 123 9.53 -8.45 -2.74
C HIS A 123 8.59 -8.95 -3.83
N GLU A 124 9.12 -9.26 -5.00
CA GLU A 124 8.36 -9.65 -6.19
C GLU A 124 7.22 -8.68 -6.50
N GLY A 125 7.55 -7.35 -6.53
CA GLY A 125 6.57 -6.30 -6.78
C GLY A 125 5.46 -6.20 -5.72
N THR A 126 5.62 -6.86 -4.56
CA THR A 126 4.66 -6.87 -3.45
C THR A 126 5.25 -6.18 -2.23
N LEU A 127 4.56 -5.17 -1.71
CA LEU A 127 4.89 -4.62 -0.40
C LEU A 127 4.52 -5.63 0.68
N GLN A 128 5.53 -6.12 1.37
CA GLN A 128 5.39 -7.06 2.47
C GLN A 128 5.64 -6.38 3.81
N ARG A 129 4.79 -6.68 4.78
CA ARG A 129 4.99 -6.37 6.19
C ARG A 129 5.40 -7.63 6.93
N LEU A 130 6.61 -7.63 7.45
CA LEU A 130 7.14 -8.71 8.29
C LEU A 130 6.92 -8.34 9.75
N PHE A 131 6.54 -9.30 10.58
CA PHE A 131 6.38 -9.02 12.00
C PHE A 131 6.60 -10.25 12.88
N THR A 132 7.06 -10.01 14.10
CA THR A 132 7.24 -11.06 15.12
C THR A 132 6.21 -10.87 16.23
N LEU A 133 5.80 -11.97 16.87
CA LEU A 133 4.86 -11.94 18.00
C LEU A 133 5.52 -11.41 19.28
N TYR A 134 6.85 -11.52 19.36
CA TYR A 134 7.67 -11.04 20.45
C TYR A 134 8.79 -10.15 19.90
N PRO A 135 9.15 -9.06 20.58
CA PRO A 135 10.22 -8.16 20.12
C PRO A 135 11.59 -8.84 20.12
N ASP A 136 11.79 -9.82 21.01
CA ASP A 136 13.02 -10.60 21.16
C ASP A 136 12.75 -12.04 20.71
N ALA A 137 12.51 -12.24 19.41
CA ALA A 137 12.32 -13.57 18.85
C ALA A 137 13.62 -14.39 19.02
N VAL A 138 13.46 -15.66 19.38
CA VAL A 138 14.59 -16.60 19.48
C VAL A 138 15.24 -16.72 18.11
N THR A 139 16.57 -16.82 18.07
CA THR A 139 17.35 -17.05 16.84
C THR A 139 16.73 -18.19 16.02
N GLY A 140 16.45 -17.94 14.75
CA GLY A 140 15.78 -18.90 13.85
C GLY A 140 14.25 -18.81 13.83
N THR A 141 13.62 -17.90 14.57
CA THR A 141 12.18 -17.66 14.44
C THR A 141 11.93 -16.86 13.18
N GLU A 142 11.26 -17.47 12.21
CA GLU A 142 10.84 -16.78 10.99
C GLU A 142 9.75 -15.72 11.31
N PRO A 143 9.87 -14.50 10.78
CA PRO A 143 8.82 -13.50 10.91
C PRO A 143 7.57 -13.92 10.12
N LYS A 144 6.41 -13.54 10.63
CA LYS A 144 5.17 -13.67 9.85
C LYS A 144 5.17 -12.63 8.74
N ILE A 145 4.79 -13.06 7.54
CA ILE A 145 4.72 -12.21 6.36
C ILE A 145 3.24 -11.89 6.05
N GLN A 146 2.96 -10.62 5.88
CA GLN A 146 1.67 -10.10 5.44
C GLN A 146 1.86 -9.33 4.13
N ASN A 147 1.28 -9.83 3.05
CA ASN A 147 1.25 -9.12 1.77
C ASN A 147 0.22 -8.00 1.86
N LEU A 148 0.65 -6.76 1.67
CA LEU A 148 -0.19 -5.58 1.78
C LEU A 148 -0.71 -5.09 0.43
N TYR A 149 0.18 -4.99 -0.56
CA TYR A 149 -0.14 -4.45 -1.87
C TYR A 149 0.74 -5.08 -2.95
N GLN A 150 0.17 -5.38 -4.11
CA GLN A 150 0.86 -5.98 -5.26
C GLN A 150 0.82 -5.04 -6.47
N GLY A 151 1.82 -5.15 -7.34
CA GLY A 151 1.95 -4.34 -8.55
C GLY A 151 2.69 -3.03 -8.30
N LEU A 152 3.62 -3.03 -7.33
CA LEU A 152 4.56 -1.94 -7.14
C LEU A 152 5.82 -2.16 -7.98
N SER A 153 6.27 -1.08 -8.62
CA SER A 153 7.58 -1.00 -9.27
C SER A 153 8.62 -0.30 -8.39
N GLY A 154 8.21 0.32 -7.26
CA GLY A 154 9.11 0.99 -6.33
C GLY A 154 8.52 1.18 -4.94
N PHE A 155 9.41 1.11 -3.94
CA PHE A 155 9.15 1.39 -2.54
C PHE A 155 10.30 2.20 -1.97
N GLU A 156 10.14 3.50 -1.90
CA GLU A 156 11.17 4.43 -1.42
C GLU A 156 10.81 4.96 -0.04
N ILE A 157 11.82 5.05 0.83
CA ILE A 157 11.69 5.64 2.16
C ILE A 157 12.80 6.65 2.37
N GLN A 158 12.42 7.85 2.83
CA GLN A 158 13.34 8.91 3.19
C GLN A 158 13.07 9.37 4.62
N TYR A 159 14.11 9.82 5.30
CA TYR A 159 14.12 10.18 6.71
C TYR A 159 14.52 11.65 6.87
N LEU A 160 13.75 12.44 7.62
CA LEU A 160 14.05 13.85 7.86
C LEU A 160 14.97 14.02 9.07
N GLN A 161 16.15 14.58 8.83
CA GLN A 161 17.13 14.96 9.85
C GLN A 161 17.62 16.40 9.60
N ALA A 162 17.49 17.26 10.59
CA ALA A 162 17.98 18.65 10.50
C ALA A 162 17.60 19.38 9.19
N GLU A 163 16.34 19.23 8.76
CA GLU A 163 15.75 19.81 7.54
C GLU A 163 16.17 19.14 6.21
N GLU A 164 17.01 18.12 6.24
CA GLU A 164 17.42 17.35 5.06
C GLU A 164 16.81 15.96 5.01
N TRP A 165 16.41 15.51 3.80
CA TRP A 165 15.90 14.16 3.58
C TRP A 165 17.05 13.22 3.21
N GLN A 166 17.16 12.10 3.96
CA GLN A 166 18.19 11.08 3.80
C GLN A 166 17.55 9.74 3.41
N GLU A 167 18.21 8.98 2.53
CA GLU A 167 17.74 7.65 2.09
C GLU A 167 18.06 6.52 3.08
N ARG A 168 18.91 6.79 4.08
CA ARG A 168 19.38 5.83 5.06
C ARG A 168 19.17 6.37 6.47
N TRP A 169 18.76 5.49 7.40
CA TRP A 169 18.66 5.82 8.80
C TRP A 169 19.30 4.76 9.68
N GLN A 170 20.30 5.15 10.46
CA GLN A 170 21.03 4.31 11.41
C GLN A 170 21.40 5.10 12.67
N ASP A 171 20.65 6.17 12.99
CA ASP A 171 20.87 6.96 14.19
C ASP A 171 20.20 6.29 15.41
N ALA A 172 20.72 6.61 16.61
CA ALA A 172 20.12 6.18 17.86
C ALA A 172 18.77 6.86 18.15
N ASN A 173 18.56 8.05 17.60
CA ASN A 173 17.32 8.82 17.71
C ASN A 173 16.36 8.48 16.55
N PHE A 174 15.10 8.92 16.67
CA PHE A 174 14.16 8.86 15.56
C PHE A 174 14.33 10.04 14.61
N PRO A 175 14.05 9.87 13.31
CA PRO A 175 13.94 11.00 12.40
C PRO A 175 12.73 11.86 12.78
N ALA A 176 12.77 13.14 12.43
CA ALA A 176 11.64 14.05 12.65
C ALA A 176 10.39 13.62 11.88
N ALA A 177 10.59 13.10 10.68
CA ALA A 177 9.54 12.55 9.83
C ALA A 177 10.09 11.45 8.93
N VAL A 178 9.18 10.60 8.44
CA VAL A 178 9.45 9.57 7.44
C VAL A 178 8.58 9.85 6.23
N ARG A 179 9.20 9.90 5.06
CA ARG A 179 8.52 10.01 3.77
C ARG A 179 8.51 8.65 3.11
N VAL A 180 7.34 8.16 2.76
CA VAL A 180 7.15 6.89 2.05
C VAL A 180 6.57 7.18 0.68
N THR A 181 7.21 6.65 -0.36
CA THR A 181 6.73 6.71 -1.75
C THR A 181 6.51 5.29 -2.24
N LEU A 182 5.29 5.01 -2.69
CA LEU A 182 4.93 3.79 -3.38
C LEU A 182 4.69 4.11 -4.85
N THR A 183 5.38 3.44 -5.74
CA THR A 183 5.18 3.58 -7.19
C THR A 183 4.42 2.37 -7.71
N ASP A 184 3.15 2.61 -8.07
CA ASP A 184 2.27 1.62 -8.69
C ASP A 184 2.34 1.72 -10.20
N GLU A 185 2.33 0.59 -10.91
CA GLU A 185 2.45 0.55 -12.37
C GLU A 185 1.30 1.24 -13.10
N LEU A 186 0.10 1.29 -12.50
CA LEU A 186 -1.10 1.87 -13.11
C LEU A 186 -1.48 3.23 -12.52
N LEU A 187 -1.30 3.42 -11.22
CA LEU A 187 -1.73 4.62 -10.50
C LEU A 187 -0.61 5.67 -10.40
N GLY A 188 0.64 5.30 -10.77
CA GLY A 188 1.79 6.16 -10.62
C GLY A 188 2.29 6.23 -9.18
N SER A 189 3.06 7.28 -8.83
CA SER A 189 3.70 7.42 -7.53
C SER A 189 2.77 8.11 -6.53
N VAL A 190 2.60 7.49 -5.37
CA VAL A 190 1.86 8.03 -4.22
C VAL A 190 2.81 8.21 -3.05
N GLN A 191 2.88 9.43 -2.53
CA GLN A 191 3.78 9.81 -1.45
C GLN A 191 3.00 10.23 -0.20
N ARG A 192 3.50 9.83 0.98
CA ARG A 192 3.04 10.31 2.29
C ARG A 192 4.20 10.62 3.21
N VAL A 193 4.00 11.62 4.06
CA VAL A 193 4.93 12.00 5.12
C VAL A 193 4.27 11.73 6.47
N PHE A 194 4.98 11.00 7.33
CA PHE A 194 4.57 10.68 8.69
C PHE A 194 5.50 11.38 9.67
N ILE A 195 4.95 12.25 10.52
CA ILE A 195 5.69 12.89 11.61
C ILE A 195 5.73 11.91 12.78
N LEU A 196 6.92 11.61 13.30
CA LEU A 196 7.06 10.64 14.38
C LEU A 196 6.82 11.30 15.76
N PRO A 197 6.11 10.62 16.69
CA PRO A 197 5.71 11.21 17.97
C PRO A 197 6.86 11.74 18.84
N ASP A 198 7.99 11.03 18.87
CA ASP A 198 9.13 11.38 19.71
C ASP A 198 10.01 12.52 19.15
N ALA A 199 9.81 12.91 17.88
CA ALA A 199 10.53 14.05 17.31
C ALA A 199 10.06 15.39 17.93
N VAL A 200 8.83 15.45 18.40
CA VAL A 200 8.22 16.67 18.99
C VAL A 200 8.76 16.94 20.40
N VAL A 201 9.23 15.91 21.14
CA VAL A 201 9.70 16.05 22.51
C VAL A 201 11.13 16.60 22.58
N ALA A 202 11.94 16.42 21.54
CA ALA A 202 13.33 16.87 21.50
C ALA A 202 13.48 18.41 21.33
N ASP A 203 12.49 19.10 20.79
CA ASP A 203 12.53 20.53 20.51
C ASP A 203 11.86 21.37 21.62
N GLY A 204 11.05 20.78 22.49
CA GLY A 204 10.37 21.45 23.60
C GLY A 204 11.17 21.67 24.88
N GLY A 205 12.42 21.22 24.92
CA GLY A 205 13.27 21.22 26.13
C GLY A 205 14.32 22.34 26.23
N ARG A 206 14.27 23.35 25.38
CA ARG A 206 15.11 24.54 25.46
C ARG A 206 14.24 25.80 25.55
N GLY A 207 13.77 26.06 26.75
CA GLY A 207 13.16 27.30 27.18
C GLY A 207 13.56 27.56 28.61
#